data_b034970e3a936fc0af0d6186f26a7d50
#
_entry.id   b034970e3a936fc0af0d6186f26a7d50
#
_cell.length_a   1.000
_cell.length_b   1.000
_cell.length_c   1.000
_cell.angle_alpha   90.00
_cell.angle_beta   90.00
_cell.angle_gamma   90.00
#
_symmetry.space_group_name_H-M   'P 1'
#
loop_
_entity.id
_entity.type
_entity.pdbx_description
1 polymer ?
#
loop_
_entity_poly.entity_id
_entity_poly.type
_entity_poly.pdbx_seq_one_letter_code
_entity_poly.pdbx_strand_id
1 'polypeptide(L)'
;MILKSFLKKNAVTNGIYFALASRKAKQVLARRDEWEQMQKEKLADLMNYAKKHSRYFWMHIGEQTITPDVAVAVLKTLPLLTKDIIREQLFNIYSDETDPNWKIWGNTGGSTGEPLKFPRLSNGQWNEPVCQWITYSYLNEWGGGKIK
;
A
#
# COMPACT_ATOMS: atom_id res chain seq x y z
N MET A 1 21.80 -7.97 -5.37
CA MET A 1 21.06 -8.07 -4.08
C MET A 1 21.85 -7.49 -2.89
N ILE A 2 23.13 -7.73 -2.79
CA ILE A 2 24.03 -7.26 -1.69
C ILE A 2 24.15 -5.73 -1.63
N LEU A 3 24.25 -5.03 -2.77
CA LEU A 3 24.42 -3.58 -2.81
C LEU A 3 23.20 -2.81 -2.24
N LYS A 4 21.97 -3.27 -2.50
CA LYS A 4 20.75 -2.66 -1.95
C LYS A 4 20.64 -2.81 -0.43
N SER A 5 21.11 -3.93 0.11
CA SER A 5 21.16 -4.17 1.56
C SER A 5 22.23 -3.33 2.24
N PHE A 6 23.36 -3.14 1.57
CA PHE A 6 24.47 -2.31 2.05
C PHE A 6 24.09 -0.82 2.12
N LEU A 7 23.39 -0.32 1.09
CA LEU A 7 22.92 1.06 1.04
C LEU A 7 21.89 1.38 2.16
N LYS A 8 21.07 0.39 2.57
CA LYS A 8 20.11 0.57 3.69
C LYS A 8 20.79 0.72 5.07
N LYS A 9 22.01 0.23 5.22
CA LYS A 9 22.75 0.25 6.51
C LYS A 9 23.65 1.49 6.67
N ASN A 10 23.76 2.32 5.65
CA ASN A 10 24.63 3.48 5.70
C ASN A 10 23.85 4.72 6.18
N ALA A 11 24.35 5.40 7.22
CA ALA A 11 23.72 6.57 7.81
C ALA A 11 23.47 7.70 6.79
N VAL A 12 24.37 7.87 5.82
CA VAL A 12 24.25 8.90 4.75
C VAL A 12 23.07 8.58 3.83
N THR A 13 22.96 7.34 3.37
CA THR A 13 21.86 6.93 2.48
C THR A 13 20.52 6.94 3.20
N ASN A 14 20.48 6.61 4.49
CA ASN A 14 19.29 6.77 5.31
C ASN A 14 18.90 8.25 5.43
N GLY A 15 19.85 9.15 5.66
CA GLY A 15 19.61 10.59 5.71
C GLY A 15 18.99 11.14 4.43
N ILE A 16 19.54 10.79 3.27
CA ILE A 16 18.98 11.17 1.95
C ILE A 16 17.57 10.60 1.77
N TYR A 17 17.38 9.33 2.11
CA TYR A 17 16.10 8.68 2.01
C TYR A 17 15.02 9.36 2.87
N PHE A 18 15.33 9.67 4.14
CA PHE A 18 14.43 10.42 5.02
C PHE A 18 14.16 11.84 4.52
N ALA A 19 15.15 12.53 3.96
CA ALA A 19 14.97 13.85 3.39
C ALA A 19 14.01 13.82 2.20
N LEU A 20 14.16 12.85 1.30
CA LEU A 20 13.26 12.66 0.15
C LEU A 20 11.84 12.28 0.61
N ALA A 21 11.71 11.38 1.58
CA ALA A 21 10.42 10.97 2.13
C ALA A 21 9.70 12.16 2.80
N SER A 22 10.44 12.94 3.61
CA SER A 22 9.92 14.15 4.25
C SER A 22 9.46 15.21 3.24
N ARG A 23 10.24 15.43 2.17
CA ARG A 23 9.86 16.35 1.10
C ARG A 23 8.57 15.90 0.40
N LYS A 24 8.46 14.62 0.07
CA LYS A 24 7.26 14.04 -0.56
C LYS A 24 6.05 14.15 0.39
N ALA A 25 6.23 13.87 1.67
CA ALA A 25 5.17 14.01 2.68
C ALA A 25 4.66 15.46 2.77
N LYS A 26 5.58 16.44 2.81
CA LYS A 26 5.22 17.87 2.82
C LYS A 26 4.45 18.28 1.57
N GLN A 27 4.81 17.76 0.38
CA GLN A 27 4.08 18.02 -0.86
C GLN A 27 2.66 17.47 -0.81
N VAL A 28 2.46 16.27 -0.26
CA VAL A 28 1.13 15.67 -0.07
C VAL A 28 0.31 16.48 0.93
N LEU A 29 0.91 16.86 2.07
CA LEU A 29 0.25 17.66 3.10
C LEU A 29 -0.16 19.05 2.58
N ALA A 30 0.65 19.67 1.72
CA ALA A 30 0.33 20.97 1.13
C ALA A 30 -0.89 20.94 0.20
N ARG A 31 -1.30 19.74 -0.27
CA ARG A 31 -2.47 19.53 -1.13
C ARG A 31 -3.68 18.99 -0.36
N ARG A 32 -3.82 19.35 0.89
CA ARG A 32 -4.86 18.80 1.78
C ARG A 32 -6.27 18.98 1.25
N ASP A 33 -6.56 20.10 0.64
CA ASP A 33 -7.88 20.40 0.06
C ASP A 33 -8.24 19.51 -1.15
N GLU A 34 -7.23 18.87 -1.76
CA GLU A 34 -7.40 17.98 -2.89
C GLU A 34 -7.41 16.49 -2.49
N TRP A 35 -7.25 16.16 -1.20
CA TRP A 35 -7.07 14.78 -0.75
C TRP A 35 -8.23 13.87 -1.11
N GLU A 36 -9.45 14.35 -0.98
CA GLU A 36 -10.62 13.54 -1.31
C GLU A 36 -10.62 13.13 -2.78
N GLN A 37 -10.32 14.09 -3.65
CA GLN A 37 -10.21 13.82 -5.08
C GLN A 37 -9.04 12.90 -5.39
N MET A 38 -7.88 13.16 -4.80
CA MET A 38 -6.70 12.29 -4.95
C MET A 38 -6.96 10.86 -4.46
N GLN A 39 -7.72 10.68 -3.38
CA GLN A 39 -8.09 9.37 -2.88
C GLN A 39 -9.00 8.63 -3.88
N LYS A 40 -10.00 9.31 -4.45
CA LYS A 40 -10.89 8.73 -5.47
C LYS A 40 -10.11 8.30 -6.71
N GLU A 41 -9.20 9.15 -7.19
CA GLU A 41 -8.33 8.85 -8.33
C GLU A 41 -7.45 7.63 -8.06
N LYS A 42 -6.77 7.61 -6.92
CA LYS A 42 -5.89 6.49 -6.53
C LYS A 42 -6.67 5.20 -6.30
N LEU A 43 -7.88 5.30 -5.76
CA LEU A 43 -8.75 4.13 -5.60
C LEU A 43 -9.18 3.58 -6.96
N ALA A 44 -9.58 4.45 -7.90
CA ALA A 44 -9.94 4.04 -9.25
C ALA A 44 -8.77 3.36 -9.97
N ASP A 45 -7.56 3.96 -9.91
CA ASP A 45 -6.33 3.39 -10.45
C ASP A 45 -6.05 1.99 -9.86
N LEU A 46 -6.14 1.87 -8.52
CA LEU A 46 -5.91 0.61 -7.82
C LEU A 46 -6.91 -0.47 -8.22
N MET A 47 -8.19 -0.11 -8.31
CA MET A 47 -9.24 -1.08 -8.67
C MET A 47 -9.13 -1.52 -10.13
N ASN A 48 -8.81 -0.60 -11.06
CA ASN A 48 -8.56 -0.94 -12.45
C ASN A 48 -7.30 -1.82 -12.60
N TYR A 49 -6.25 -1.54 -11.84
CA TYR A 49 -5.07 -2.40 -11.78
C TYR A 49 -5.42 -3.78 -11.20
N ALA A 50 -6.10 -3.82 -10.04
CA ALA A 50 -6.45 -5.06 -9.37
C ALA A 50 -7.30 -5.97 -10.26
N LYS A 51 -8.33 -5.45 -10.93
CA LYS A 51 -9.15 -6.26 -11.84
C LYS A 51 -8.38 -6.76 -13.06
N LYS A 52 -7.40 -5.98 -13.55
CA LYS A 52 -6.57 -6.37 -14.70
C LYS A 52 -5.61 -7.51 -14.34
N HIS A 53 -5.05 -7.48 -13.13
CA HIS A 53 -3.93 -8.33 -12.73
C HIS A 53 -4.28 -9.38 -11.66
N SER A 54 -5.54 -9.45 -11.21
CA SER A 54 -5.99 -10.42 -10.20
C SER A 54 -7.33 -11.05 -10.62
N ARG A 55 -7.33 -12.36 -10.74
CA ARG A 55 -8.53 -13.12 -11.10
C ARG A 55 -9.67 -12.90 -10.09
N TYR A 56 -9.34 -12.80 -8.80
CA TYR A 56 -10.33 -12.56 -7.75
C TYR A 56 -11.03 -11.22 -7.96
N PHE A 57 -10.28 -10.14 -8.15
CA PHE A 57 -10.87 -8.82 -8.35
C PHE A 57 -11.58 -8.70 -9.70
N TRP A 58 -11.09 -9.36 -10.74
CA TRP A 58 -11.80 -9.41 -12.02
C TRP A 58 -13.20 -10.04 -11.89
N MET A 59 -13.33 -11.15 -11.14
CA MET A 59 -14.62 -11.82 -10.94
C MET A 59 -15.63 -10.94 -10.16
N HIS A 60 -15.16 -10.05 -9.29
CA HIS A 60 -16.05 -9.22 -8.47
C HIS A 60 -16.33 -7.83 -9.06
N ILE A 61 -15.42 -7.29 -9.85
CA ILE A 61 -15.55 -5.97 -10.47
C ILE A 61 -16.12 -6.08 -11.89
N GLY A 62 -15.78 -7.12 -12.64
CA GLY A 62 -16.16 -7.30 -14.02
C GLY A 62 -15.41 -6.39 -14.99
N GLU A 63 -15.99 -6.20 -16.19
CA GLU A 63 -15.32 -5.49 -17.29
C GLU A 63 -15.40 -3.97 -17.18
N GLN A 64 -16.29 -3.42 -16.33
CA GLN A 64 -16.49 -1.98 -16.22
C GLN A 64 -15.21 -1.23 -15.88
N THR A 65 -14.96 -0.10 -16.54
CA THR A 65 -13.88 0.81 -16.16
C THR A 65 -14.29 1.61 -14.92
N ILE A 66 -13.45 1.61 -13.90
CA ILE A 66 -13.71 2.35 -12.66
C ILE A 66 -13.17 3.76 -12.82
N THR A 67 -14.09 4.75 -12.76
CA THR A 67 -13.73 6.17 -12.68
C THR A 67 -13.66 6.63 -11.22
N PRO A 68 -12.99 7.76 -10.93
CA PRO A 68 -12.93 8.32 -9.57
C PRO A 68 -14.29 8.50 -8.91
N ASP A 69 -15.30 8.90 -9.69
CA ASP A 69 -16.65 9.19 -9.17
C ASP A 69 -17.37 7.94 -8.66
N VAL A 70 -17.15 6.79 -9.29
CA VAL A 70 -17.81 5.53 -8.91
C VAL A 70 -16.95 4.63 -8.04
N ALA A 71 -15.65 4.93 -7.88
CA ALA A 71 -14.69 4.05 -7.21
C ALA A 71 -15.13 3.67 -5.79
N VAL A 72 -15.59 4.64 -5.00
CA VAL A 72 -16.04 4.40 -3.62
C VAL A 72 -17.31 3.54 -3.59
N ALA A 73 -18.25 3.77 -4.51
CA ALA A 73 -19.48 2.98 -4.60
C ALA A 73 -19.15 1.52 -4.95
N VAL A 74 -18.29 1.31 -5.95
CA VAL A 74 -17.85 -0.04 -6.34
C VAL A 74 -17.08 -0.73 -5.22
N LEU A 75 -16.19 -0.02 -4.51
CA LEU A 75 -15.47 -0.59 -3.35
C LEU A 75 -16.44 -1.16 -2.31
N LYS A 76 -17.55 -0.46 -2.05
CA LYS A 76 -18.56 -0.90 -1.06
C LYS A 76 -19.34 -2.15 -1.49
N THR A 77 -19.35 -2.49 -2.76
CA THR A 77 -19.99 -3.72 -3.27
C THR A 77 -19.06 -4.93 -3.22
N LEU A 78 -17.76 -4.74 -3.03
CA LEU A 78 -16.82 -5.84 -2.95
C LEU A 78 -16.97 -6.60 -1.63
N PRO A 79 -16.82 -7.93 -1.66
CA PRO A 79 -16.85 -8.74 -0.44
C PRO A 79 -15.68 -8.39 0.48
N LEU A 80 -15.91 -8.45 1.79
CA LEU A 80 -14.86 -8.28 2.78
C LEU A 80 -13.85 -9.44 2.68
N LEU A 81 -12.58 -9.10 2.53
CA LEU A 81 -11.49 -10.07 2.54
C LEU A 81 -11.19 -10.49 3.98
N THR A 82 -11.74 -11.64 4.40
CA THR A 82 -11.37 -12.28 5.67
C THR A 82 -10.05 -13.03 5.52
N LYS A 83 -9.41 -13.38 6.64
CA LYS A 83 -8.18 -14.20 6.62
C LYS A 83 -8.40 -15.55 5.93
N ASP A 84 -9.58 -16.13 6.08
CA ASP A 84 -9.91 -17.44 5.51
C ASP A 84 -10.09 -17.33 4.00
N ILE A 85 -10.81 -16.33 3.51
CA ILE A 85 -10.91 -16.04 2.07
C ILE A 85 -9.52 -15.81 1.45
N ILE A 86 -8.65 -15.05 2.15
CA ILE A 86 -7.30 -14.80 1.64
C ILE A 86 -6.49 -16.10 1.59
N ARG A 87 -6.60 -17.01 2.56
CA ARG A 87 -5.90 -18.30 2.55
C ARG A 87 -6.38 -19.19 1.41
N GLU A 88 -7.69 -19.30 1.24
CA GLU A 88 -8.32 -20.14 0.22
C GLU A 88 -8.11 -19.61 -1.20
N GLN A 89 -8.16 -18.29 -1.37
CA GLN A 89 -8.12 -17.61 -2.67
C GLN A 89 -6.78 -16.96 -2.98
N LEU A 90 -5.73 -17.27 -2.22
CA LEU A 90 -4.46 -16.57 -2.28
C LEU A 90 -3.91 -16.42 -3.71
N PHE A 91 -3.91 -17.50 -4.48
CA PHE A 91 -3.41 -17.52 -5.87
C PHE A 91 -4.31 -16.76 -6.85
N ASN A 92 -5.60 -16.59 -6.54
CA ASN A 92 -6.52 -15.79 -7.35
C ASN A 92 -6.44 -14.28 -6.99
N ILE A 93 -6.02 -13.96 -5.76
CA ILE A 93 -5.86 -12.59 -5.27
C ILE A 93 -4.55 -11.98 -5.75
N TYR A 94 -3.52 -12.79 -5.98
CA TYR A 94 -2.24 -12.30 -6.46
C TYR A 94 -2.34 -11.59 -7.80
N SER A 95 -1.49 -10.58 -7.98
CA SER A 95 -1.22 -10.00 -9.28
C SER A 95 -0.44 -11.00 -10.15
N ASP A 96 -0.85 -11.15 -11.41
CA ASP A 96 -0.15 -11.95 -12.42
C ASP A 96 1.24 -11.39 -12.77
N GLU A 97 1.48 -10.09 -12.48
CA GLU A 97 2.80 -9.46 -12.57
C GLU A 97 3.74 -9.86 -11.42
N THR A 98 3.24 -10.61 -10.44
CA THR A 98 4.08 -11.05 -9.32
C THR A 98 4.97 -12.19 -9.79
N ASP A 99 6.26 -11.91 -10.05
CA ASP A 99 7.24 -12.96 -10.35
C ASP A 99 7.30 -13.95 -9.17
N PRO A 100 7.01 -15.24 -9.41
CA PRO A 100 7.10 -16.27 -8.39
C PRO A 100 8.47 -16.36 -7.71
N ASN A 101 9.53 -15.86 -8.36
CA ASN A 101 10.89 -15.85 -7.85
C ASN A 101 11.23 -14.63 -6.96
N TRP A 102 10.37 -13.63 -6.90
CA TRP A 102 10.57 -12.42 -6.09
C TRP A 102 10.00 -12.50 -4.67
N LYS A 103 9.82 -13.70 -4.18
CA LYS A 103 9.10 -13.96 -2.95
C LYS A 103 9.86 -13.53 -1.70
N ILE A 104 9.68 -12.28 -1.31
CA ILE A 104 9.81 -11.92 0.10
C ILE A 104 8.43 -12.18 0.72
N TRP A 105 8.33 -13.21 1.54
CA TRP A 105 7.11 -13.51 2.27
C TRP A 105 7.03 -12.63 3.51
N GLY A 106 5.92 -11.93 3.69
CA GLY A 106 5.54 -11.28 4.92
C GLY A 106 4.58 -12.15 5.73
N ASN A 107 4.59 -12.00 7.03
CA ASN A 107 3.61 -12.59 7.93
C ASN A 107 2.87 -11.48 8.66
N THR A 108 1.57 -11.64 8.86
CA THR A 108 0.86 -10.78 9.81
C THR A 108 1.25 -11.16 11.22
N GLY A 109 1.70 -10.19 12.04
CA GLY A 109 1.82 -10.36 13.47
C GLY A 109 0.41 -10.40 14.08
N GLY A 110 0.11 -11.41 14.87
CA GLY A 110 -1.15 -11.52 15.59
C GLY A 110 -0.98 -12.39 16.83
N SER A 111 -1.49 -11.93 17.98
CA SER A 111 -1.47 -12.66 19.25
C SER A 111 -2.48 -13.81 19.29
N THR A 112 -3.41 -13.89 18.35
CA THR A 112 -4.51 -14.86 18.34
C THR A 112 -4.69 -15.45 16.94
N GLY A 113 -4.14 -16.64 16.70
CA GLY A 113 -4.38 -17.43 15.50
C GLY A 113 -3.18 -17.54 14.55
N GLU A 114 -3.32 -18.37 13.53
CA GLU A 114 -2.27 -18.57 12.52
C GLU A 114 -1.94 -17.29 11.77
N PRO A 115 -0.64 -16.95 11.60
CA PRO A 115 -0.20 -15.82 10.81
C PRO A 115 -0.63 -15.99 9.35
N LEU A 116 -1.15 -14.93 8.73
CA LEU A 116 -1.38 -14.91 7.31
C LEU A 116 -0.04 -14.68 6.59
N LYS A 117 0.31 -15.58 5.66
CA LYS A 117 1.48 -15.42 4.79
C LYS A 117 1.06 -14.72 3.51
N PHE A 118 1.81 -13.72 3.08
CA PHE A 118 1.56 -12.99 1.83
C PHE A 118 2.88 -12.57 1.18
N PRO A 119 2.92 -12.50 -0.16
CA PRO A 119 4.10 -12.02 -0.87
C PRO A 119 4.20 -10.50 -0.76
N ARG A 120 5.42 -10.01 -0.64
CA ARG A 120 5.74 -8.58 -0.67
C ARG A 120 6.65 -8.29 -1.85
N LEU A 121 6.34 -7.25 -2.59
CA LEU A 121 7.25 -6.71 -3.60
C LEU A 121 8.42 -6.00 -2.91
N SER A 122 9.63 -6.28 -3.36
CA SER A 122 10.84 -5.65 -2.78
C SER A 122 10.87 -4.12 -2.97
N ASN A 123 10.20 -3.60 -3.98
CA ASN A 123 10.09 -2.18 -4.28
C ASN A 123 8.97 -1.46 -3.52
N GLY A 124 7.98 -2.18 -3.00
CA GLY A 124 6.89 -1.63 -2.18
C GLY A 124 7.37 -0.99 -0.87
N GLN A 125 8.56 -1.35 -0.40
CA GLN A 125 9.18 -0.80 0.81
C GLN A 125 9.49 0.70 0.74
N TRP A 126 9.49 1.31 -0.46
CA TRP A 126 9.81 2.73 -0.63
C TRP A 126 8.69 3.68 -0.22
N ASN A 127 7.44 3.21 -0.22
CA ASN A 127 6.30 4.04 0.16
C ASN A 127 6.03 4.02 1.68
N GLU A 128 6.49 2.99 2.38
CA GLU A 128 6.25 2.83 3.81
C GLU A 128 6.76 4.00 4.66
N PRO A 129 8.00 4.50 4.51
CA PRO A 129 8.45 5.66 5.25
C PRO A 129 7.74 6.96 4.90
N VAL A 130 7.27 7.12 3.65
CA VAL A 130 6.46 8.28 3.27
C VAL A 130 5.14 8.25 4.03
N CYS A 131 4.47 7.10 4.10
CA CYS A 131 3.23 6.93 4.87
C CYS A 131 3.47 7.15 6.36
N GLN A 132 4.56 6.64 6.93
CA GLN A 132 4.94 6.87 8.31
C GLN A 132 5.15 8.36 8.60
N TRP A 133 5.88 9.07 7.74
CA TRP A 133 6.11 10.51 7.89
C TRP A 133 4.82 11.32 7.82
N ILE A 134 3.91 10.98 6.91
CA ILE A 134 2.58 11.61 6.82
C ILE A 134 1.82 11.38 8.13
N THR A 135 1.80 10.14 8.63
CA THR A 135 1.12 9.80 9.89
C THR A 135 1.71 10.55 11.08
N TYR A 136 3.04 10.58 11.22
CA TYR A 136 3.69 11.32 12.31
C TYR A 136 3.47 12.81 12.22
N SER A 137 3.49 13.40 11.02
CA SER A 137 3.21 14.81 10.83
C SER A 137 1.78 15.14 11.24
N TYR A 138 0.83 14.30 10.89
CA TYR A 138 -0.57 14.44 11.27
C TYR A 138 -0.79 14.33 12.78
N LEU A 139 -0.17 13.36 13.43
CA LEU A 139 -0.23 13.19 14.89
C LEU A 139 0.40 14.37 15.63
N ASN A 140 1.48 14.95 15.11
CA ASN A 140 2.11 16.14 15.69
C ASN A 140 1.22 17.37 15.59
N GLU A 141 0.50 17.57 14.50
CA GLU A 141 -0.47 18.66 14.35
C GLU A 141 -1.67 18.49 15.31
N TRP A 142 -2.13 17.25 15.51
CA TRP A 142 -3.30 16.96 16.37
C TRP A 142 -2.95 16.89 17.85
N GLY A 143 -1.79 16.37 18.18
CA GLY A 143 -1.37 16.07 19.55
C GLY A 143 -0.68 17.24 20.28
N GLY A 144 -0.37 18.35 19.60
CA GLY A 144 0.34 19.51 20.19
C GLY A 144 1.72 19.15 20.76
N GLY A 145 2.23 17.95 20.50
CA GLY A 145 3.45 17.40 21.06
C GLY A 145 4.53 17.18 20.00
N LYS A 146 5.72 17.74 20.25
CA LYS A 146 6.93 17.33 19.51
C LYS A 146 7.25 15.89 19.90
N ILE A 147 7.08 14.96 18.99
CA ILE A 147 7.68 13.62 19.15
C ILE A 147 9.19 13.84 19.14
N LYS A 148 9.83 13.60 20.30
CA LYS A 148 11.29 13.62 20.44
C LYS A 148 11.91 12.37 19.86
#